data_b18df18532b2713c135a0b110572540d
#
_entry.id   b18df18532b2713c135a0b110572540d
#
_cell.length_a   1.000
_cell.length_b   1.000
_cell.length_c   1.000
_cell.angle_alpha   90.00
_cell.angle_beta   90.00
_cell.angle_gamma   90.00
#
_symmetry.space_group_name_H-M   'P 1'
#
loop_
_entity.id
_entity.type
_entity.pdbx_description
1 polymer ?
#
loop_
_entity_poly.entity_id
_entity_poly.type
_entity_poly.pdbx_seq_one_letter_code
_entity_poly.pdbx_strand_id
1 'polypeptide(L)'
;MKVGVLALQGAYVSHVQAFVSLGVEALEVRTPEDLAKIDRLVIPGGESTTISMLLDWNGMRAPIQESISAGMPIFGTCAGMIVLAKEVLDGRDDQKPLEAIDITVRRNAFGRQVDSFESEIDVLGLDEP
;
A
#
# COMPACT_ATOMS: atom_id res chain seq x y z
N MET A 1 1.94 -10.23 -17.13
CA MET A 1 2.12 -9.60 -15.81
C MET A 1 0.78 -9.03 -15.37
N LYS A 2 0.32 -9.43 -14.20
CA LYS A 2 -0.95 -8.98 -13.61
C LYS A 2 -0.67 -8.23 -12.32
N VAL A 3 -1.11 -6.99 -12.25
CA VAL A 3 -0.96 -6.15 -11.05
C VAL A 3 -2.28 -6.19 -10.27
N GLY A 4 -2.22 -6.62 -9.02
CA GLY A 4 -3.34 -6.51 -8.10
C GLY A 4 -3.31 -5.19 -7.36
N VAL A 5 -4.46 -4.56 -7.19
CA VAL A 5 -4.64 -3.39 -6.33
C VAL A 5 -5.55 -3.78 -5.19
N LEU A 6 -5.05 -3.67 -3.95
CA LEU A 6 -5.85 -3.97 -2.77
C LEU A 6 -7.06 -3.05 -2.72
N ALA A 7 -8.26 -3.63 -2.78
CA ALA A 7 -9.52 -2.91 -2.94
C ALA A 7 -10.44 -3.06 -1.72
N LEU A 8 -9.88 -2.97 -0.52
CA LEU A 8 -10.62 -3.00 0.74
C LEU A 8 -11.11 -1.60 1.14
N GLN A 9 -10.29 -0.56 0.91
CA GLN A 9 -10.58 0.83 1.25
C GLN A 9 -9.62 1.75 0.47
N GLY A 10 -10.04 2.99 0.21
CA GLY A 10 -9.16 4.04 -0.33
C GLY A 10 -9.17 4.17 -1.85
N ALA A 11 -8.09 4.68 -2.41
CA ALA A 11 -7.99 5.14 -3.80
C ALA A 11 -7.65 4.02 -4.81
N TYR A 12 -8.17 2.81 -4.62
CA TYR A 12 -7.84 1.66 -5.49
C TYR A 12 -8.28 1.85 -6.94
N VAL A 13 -9.41 2.49 -7.19
CA VAL A 13 -9.92 2.73 -8.55
C VAL A 13 -8.94 3.54 -9.38
N SER A 14 -8.36 4.61 -8.81
CA SER A 14 -7.38 5.45 -9.49
C SER A 14 -6.12 4.68 -9.87
N HIS A 15 -5.64 3.78 -8.99
CA HIS A 15 -4.50 2.92 -9.29
C HIS A 15 -4.80 1.92 -10.40
N VAL A 16 -5.98 1.27 -10.36
CA VAL A 16 -6.40 0.36 -11.45
C VAL A 16 -6.43 1.09 -12.79
N GLN A 17 -7.04 2.28 -12.83
CA GLN A 17 -7.11 3.09 -14.05
C GLN A 17 -5.73 3.49 -14.56
N ALA A 18 -4.82 3.88 -13.67
CA ALA A 18 -3.45 4.24 -14.04
C ALA A 18 -2.71 3.06 -14.69
N PHE A 19 -2.77 1.86 -14.13
CA PHE A 19 -2.16 0.67 -14.73
C PHE A 19 -2.79 0.30 -16.07
N VAL A 20 -4.12 0.35 -16.17
CA VAL A 20 -4.84 0.08 -17.43
C VAL A 20 -4.42 1.08 -18.51
N SER A 21 -4.27 2.36 -18.18
CA SER A 21 -3.81 3.38 -19.15
C SER A 21 -2.38 3.14 -19.66
N LEU A 22 -1.57 2.43 -18.88
CA LEU A 22 -0.22 2.00 -19.25
C LEU A 22 -0.20 0.65 -20.01
N GLY A 23 -1.37 0.09 -20.33
CA GLY A 23 -1.49 -1.20 -20.99
C GLY A 23 -1.18 -2.41 -20.10
N VAL A 24 -1.20 -2.23 -18.78
CA VAL A 24 -0.96 -3.30 -17.80
C VAL A 24 -2.28 -3.88 -17.32
N GLU A 25 -2.38 -5.21 -17.28
CA GLU A 25 -3.54 -5.89 -16.71
C GLU A 25 -3.59 -5.63 -15.19
N ALA A 26 -4.65 -4.97 -14.72
CA ALA A 26 -4.85 -4.63 -13.34
C ALA A 26 -6.15 -5.22 -12.79
N LEU A 27 -6.08 -5.81 -11.60
CA LEU A 27 -7.19 -6.47 -10.92
C LEU A 27 -7.41 -5.86 -9.53
N GLU A 28 -8.67 -5.74 -9.15
CA GLU A 28 -9.02 -5.45 -7.75
C GLU A 28 -8.84 -6.71 -6.90
N VAL A 29 -8.13 -6.59 -5.79
CA VAL A 29 -7.86 -7.68 -4.85
C VAL A 29 -8.61 -7.45 -3.56
N ARG A 30 -9.54 -8.35 -3.24
CA ARG A 30 -10.34 -8.32 -2.00
C ARG A 30 -10.27 -9.60 -1.21
N THR A 31 -9.89 -10.70 -1.87
CA THR A 31 -9.90 -12.05 -1.28
C THR A 31 -8.57 -12.75 -1.49
N PRO A 32 -8.24 -13.79 -0.70
CA PRO A 32 -7.06 -14.63 -0.96
C PRO A 32 -7.06 -15.26 -2.35
N GLU A 33 -8.23 -15.58 -2.89
CA GLU A 33 -8.37 -16.13 -4.24
C GLU A 33 -7.99 -15.11 -5.32
N ASP A 34 -8.26 -13.81 -5.08
CA ASP A 34 -7.83 -12.74 -5.98
C ASP A 34 -6.31 -12.56 -5.91
N LEU A 35 -5.74 -12.61 -4.70
CA LEU A 35 -4.30 -12.51 -4.46
C LEU A 35 -3.53 -13.60 -5.23
N ALA A 36 -4.08 -14.80 -5.32
CA ALA A 36 -3.46 -15.91 -6.04
C ALA A 36 -3.40 -15.72 -7.58
N LYS A 37 -4.11 -14.72 -8.13
CA LYS A 37 -4.17 -14.46 -9.57
C LYS A 37 -3.17 -13.40 -10.05
N ILE A 38 -2.44 -12.76 -9.15
CA ILE A 38 -1.59 -11.60 -9.44
C ILE A 38 -0.11 -11.91 -9.26
N ASP A 39 0.72 -11.14 -9.93
CA ASP A 39 2.18 -11.24 -9.86
C ASP A 39 2.80 -10.15 -8.96
N ARG A 40 2.09 -9.05 -8.77
CA ARG A 40 2.53 -7.86 -8.01
C ARG A 40 1.35 -7.25 -7.28
N LEU A 41 1.57 -6.72 -6.09
CA LEU A 41 0.52 -6.10 -5.28
C LEU A 41 0.77 -4.61 -5.05
N VAL A 42 -0.27 -3.81 -5.20
CA VAL A 42 -0.29 -2.39 -4.82
C VAL A 42 -1.25 -2.21 -3.64
N ILE A 43 -0.79 -1.52 -2.61
CA ILE A 43 -1.63 -1.06 -1.50
C ILE A 43 -1.84 0.45 -1.68
N PRO A 44 -3.07 0.88 -1.99
CA PRO A 44 -3.37 2.28 -2.28
C PRO A 44 -3.38 3.16 -1.03
N GLY A 45 -3.42 4.47 -1.26
CA GLY A 45 -3.71 5.45 -0.22
C GLY A 45 -5.12 5.34 0.31
N GLY A 46 -5.32 5.87 1.51
CA GLY A 46 -6.58 5.84 2.24
C GLY A 46 -6.32 6.15 3.72
N GLU A 47 -7.00 5.43 4.62
CA GLU A 47 -6.78 5.53 6.06
C GLU A 47 -6.10 4.26 6.58
N SER A 48 -4.85 4.38 7.06
CA SER A 48 -3.99 3.22 7.37
C SER A 48 -4.53 2.33 8.49
N THR A 49 -5.20 2.89 9.49
CA THR A 49 -5.82 2.12 10.57
C THR A 49 -6.99 1.29 10.05
N THR A 50 -7.82 1.88 9.19
CA THR A 50 -8.95 1.20 8.55
C THR A 50 -8.46 0.07 7.63
N ILE A 51 -7.44 0.34 6.81
CA ILE A 51 -6.84 -0.71 5.95
C ILE A 51 -6.32 -1.86 6.81
N SER A 52 -5.61 -1.56 7.91
CA SER A 52 -5.08 -2.57 8.83
C SER A 52 -6.19 -3.44 9.43
N MET A 53 -7.29 -2.84 9.90
CA MET A 53 -8.46 -3.57 10.40
C MET A 53 -9.10 -4.46 9.33
N LEU A 54 -9.28 -3.91 8.12
CA LEU A 54 -9.91 -4.64 7.02
C LEU A 54 -9.07 -5.83 6.54
N LEU A 55 -7.74 -5.73 6.62
CA LEU A 55 -6.85 -6.87 6.36
C LEU A 55 -7.14 -8.04 7.30
N ASP A 56 -7.39 -7.76 8.58
CA ASP A 56 -7.72 -8.79 9.56
C ASP A 56 -9.15 -9.33 9.36
N TRP A 57 -10.13 -8.45 9.20
CA TRP A 57 -11.53 -8.85 9.04
C TRP A 57 -11.80 -9.65 7.77
N ASN A 58 -11.04 -9.41 6.70
CA ASN A 58 -11.18 -10.12 5.44
C ASN A 58 -10.20 -11.31 5.30
N GLY A 59 -9.43 -11.62 6.35
CA GLY A 59 -8.47 -12.71 6.32
C GLY A 59 -7.33 -12.53 5.32
N MET A 60 -6.99 -11.29 4.99
CA MET A 60 -6.00 -10.95 3.95
C MET A 60 -4.58 -10.78 4.49
N ARG A 61 -4.42 -10.50 5.78
CA ARG A 61 -3.10 -10.20 6.37
C ARG A 61 -2.12 -11.34 6.18
N ALA A 62 -2.44 -12.55 6.63
CA ALA A 62 -1.54 -13.68 6.52
C ALA A 62 -1.21 -14.05 5.06
N PRO A 63 -2.19 -14.18 4.14
CA PRO A 63 -1.90 -14.44 2.73
C PRO A 63 -1.00 -13.38 2.08
N ILE A 64 -1.17 -12.10 2.41
CA ILE A 64 -0.30 -11.03 1.89
C ILE A 64 1.11 -11.17 2.47
N GLN A 65 1.27 -11.40 3.76
CA GLN A 65 2.58 -11.60 4.39
C GLN A 65 3.31 -12.82 3.82
N GLU A 66 2.60 -13.91 3.55
CA GLU A 66 3.14 -15.10 2.89
C GLU A 66 3.59 -14.80 1.47
N SER A 67 2.80 -14.06 0.69
CA SER A 67 3.13 -13.65 -0.67
C SER A 67 4.38 -12.74 -0.70
N ILE A 68 4.48 -11.79 0.22
CA ILE A 68 5.66 -10.92 0.37
C ILE A 68 6.90 -11.76 0.73
N SER A 69 6.77 -12.68 1.67
CA SER A 69 7.87 -13.58 2.09
C SER A 69 8.31 -14.51 0.96
N ALA A 70 7.40 -14.87 0.07
CA ALA A 70 7.69 -15.63 -1.15
C ALA A 70 8.31 -14.78 -2.29
N GLY A 71 8.50 -13.47 -2.07
CA GLY A 71 9.15 -12.57 -3.02
C GLY A 71 8.20 -11.82 -3.96
N MET A 72 6.91 -11.78 -3.69
CA MET A 72 5.98 -10.96 -4.48
C MET A 72 6.36 -9.48 -4.37
N PRO A 73 6.62 -8.77 -5.48
CA PRO A 73 6.87 -7.34 -5.44
C PRO A 73 5.65 -6.57 -4.93
N ILE A 74 5.89 -5.62 -4.05
CA ILE A 74 4.84 -4.83 -3.43
C ILE A 74 5.14 -3.34 -3.50
N PHE A 75 4.12 -2.53 -3.71
CA PHE A 75 4.20 -1.08 -3.75
C PHE A 75 3.09 -0.45 -2.91
N GLY A 76 3.42 0.53 -2.10
CA GLY A 76 2.46 1.24 -1.26
C GLY A 76 2.52 2.75 -1.45
N THR A 77 1.37 3.39 -1.58
CA THR A 77 1.26 4.86 -1.68
C THR A 77 0.59 5.42 -0.44
N CYS A 78 1.11 6.52 0.13
CA CYS A 78 0.55 7.22 1.28
C CYS A 78 0.24 6.25 2.44
N ALA A 79 -1.03 6.02 2.78
CA ALA A 79 -1.45 5.06 3.80
C ALA A 79 -0.98 3.62 3.50
N GLY A 80 -0.86 3.24 2.23
CA GLY A 80 -0.30 1.96 1.82
C GLY A 80 1.17 1.80 2.24
N MET A 81 1.98 2.85 2.13
CA MET A 81 3.35 2.86 2.63
C MET A 81 3.38 2.69 4.17
N ILE A 82 2.48 3.36 4.89
CA ILE A 82 2.36 3.22 6.34
C ILE A 82 2.05 1.77 6.73
N VAL A 83 1.13 1.11 6.02
CA VAL A 83 0.76 -0.29 6.27
C VAL A 83 1.92 -1.25 5.98
N LEU A 84 2.77 -0.94 5.00
CA LEU A 84 3.94 -1.76 4.64
C LEU A 84 5.16 -1.54 5.55
N ALA A 85 5.20 -0.47 6.33
CA ALA A 85 6.34 -0.14 7.17
C ALA A 85 6.62 -1.24 8.22
N LYS A 86 7.86 -1.29 8.69
CA LYS A 86 8.26 -2.14 9.81
C LYS A 86 7.75 -1.57 11.14
N GLU A 87 7.75 -0.25 11.27
CA GLU A 87 7.34 0.43 12.48
C GLU A 87 6.55 1.70 12.18
N VAL A 88 5.52 1.96 12.98
CA VAL A 88 4.70 3.17 12.93
C VAL A 88 4.70 3.82 14.32
N LEU A 89 5.38 4.97 14.45
CA LEU A 89 5.64 5.60 15.77
C LEU A 89 4.38 6.19 16.42
N ASP A 90 3.48 6.79 15.62
CA ASP A 90 2.28 7.48 16.11
C ASP A 90 1.01 6.74 15.66
N GLY A 91 1.10 5.41 15.53
CA GLY A 91 -0.03 4.55 15.22
C GLY A 91 -0.88 4.26 16.47
N ARG A 92 -2.09 3.75 16.26
CA ARG A 92 -2.88 3.17 17.34
C ARG A 92 -2.25 1.84 17.77
N ASP A 93 -2.41 1.46 19.03
CA ASP A 93 -1.88 0.20 19.56
C ASP A 93 -2.43 -1.05 18.84
N ASP A 94 -3.62 -0.94 18.26
CA ASP A 94 -4.27 -1.99 17.49
C ASP A 94 -3.90 -2.01 16.00
N GLN A 95 -3.13 -1.01 15.52
CA GLN A 95 -2.64 -0.96 14.15
C GLN A 95 -1.40 -1.83 14.01
N LYS A 96 -1.52 -2.95 13.28
CA LYS A 96 -0.42 -3.86 12.98
C LYS A 96 0.12 -3.61 11.57
N PRO A 97 1.38 -3.15 11.41
CA PRO A 97 2.00 -3.06 10.09
C PRO A 97 2.27 -4.45 9.50
N LEU A 98 2.48 -4.51 8.20
CA LEU A 98 2.86 -5.75 7.48
C LEU A 98 4.35 -6.07 7.57
N GLU A 99 5.15 -5.12 8.04
CA GLU A 99 6.63 -5.24 8.20
C GLU A 99 7.35 -5.64 6.91
N ALA A 100 6.82 -5.19 5.77
CA ALA A 100 7.33 -5.57 4.45
C ALA A 100 8.53 -4.73 3.99
N ILE A 101 8.66 -3.51 4.51
CA ILE A 101 9.71 -2.56 4.15
C ILE A 101 10.41 -2.11 5.43
N ASP A 102 11.74 -2.16 5.45
CA ASP A 102 12.55 -1.74 6.60
C ASP A 102 12.62 -0.21 6.73
N ILE A 103 11.47 0.39 7.01
CA ILE A 103 11.29 1.82 7.28
C ILE A 103 10.50 2.02 8.58
N THR A 104 10.80 3.11 9.26
CA THR A 104 10.01 3.63 10.38
C THR A 104 9.24 4.84 9.91
N VAL A 105 7.93 4.86 10.12
CA VAL A 105 7.04 5.93 9.70
C VAL A 105 6.53 6.69 10.91
N ARG A 106 6.56 8.02 10.83
CA ARG A 106 5.86 8.91 11.74
C ARG A 106 4.64 9.51 11.03
N ARG A 107 3.46 9.18 11.51
CA ARG A 107 2.22 9.74 10.96
C ARG A 107 2.11 11.23 11.30
N ASN A 108 1.55 12.01 10.37
CA ASN A 108 1.34 13.46 10.54
C ASN A 108 2.60 14.25 10.93
N ALA A 109 3.78 13.81 10.50
CA ALA A 109 5.07 14.42 10.85
C ALA A 109 5.18 15.89 10.40
N PHE A 110 4.48 16.28 9.33
CA PHE A 110 4.41 17.63 8.78
C PHE A 110 3.16 18.41 9.20
N GLY A 111 2.44 17.96 10.22
CA GLY A 111 1.27 18.62 10.76
C GLY A 111 -0.05 18.16 10.13
N ARG A 112 -1.06 19.03 10.20
CA ARG A 112 -2.38 18.77 9.63
C ARG A 112 -2.36 18.90 8.12
N GLN A 113 -3.33 18.31 7.43
CA GLN A 113 -3.42 18.38 5.97
C GLN A 113 -3.48 19.80 5.41
N VAL A 114 -4.04 20.75 6.17
CA VAL A 114 -4.05 22.18 5.81
C VAL A 114 -2.65 22.81 5.79
N ASP A 115 -1.68 22.19 6.45
CA ASP A 115 -0.29 22.63 6.52
C ASP A 115 0.59 21.91 5.45
N SER A 116 -0.02 21.17 4.51
CA SER A 116 0.69 20.47 3.45
C SER A 116 1.36 21.44 2.49
N PHE A 117 2.47 21.00 1.89
CA PHE A 117 3.26 21.77 0.93
C PHE A 117 3.70 20.87 -0.21
N GLU A 118 4.11 21.47 -1.31
CA GLU A 118 4.74 20.80 -2.44
C GLU A 118 6.22 21.15 -2.49
N SER A 119 7.06 20.21 -2.86
CA SER A 119 8.51 20.40 -3.00
C SER A 119 9.04 19.46 -4.09
N GLU A 120 9.97 19.96 -4.87
CA GLU A 120 10.75 19.13 -5.78
C GLU A 120 11.76 18.31 -4.96
N ILE A 121 11.88 17.05 -5.29
CA ILE A 121 12.85 16.13 -4.65
C ILE A 121 13.55 15.32 -5.73
N ASP A 122 14.85 15.12 -5.54
CA ASP A 122 15.63 14.22 -6.39
C ASP A 122 15.36 12.77 -5.97
N VAL A 123 14.98 11.94 -6.92
CA VAL A 123 14.80 10.51 -6.72
C VAL A 123 15.79 9.73 -7.56
N LEU A 124 16.62 8.91 -6.92
CA LEU A 124 17.60 8.06 -7.60
C LEU A 124 16.92 7.14 -8.61
N GLY A 125 17.31 7.24 -9.87
CA GLY A 125 16.76 6.43 -10.97
C GLY A 125 15.57 7.05 -11.69
N LEU A 126 15.19 8.28 -11.35
CA LEU A 126 14.27 9.10 -12.14
C LEU A 126 15.04 10.27 -12.74
N ASP A 127 14.78 10.57 -14.02
CA ASP A 127 15.48 11.64 -14.76
C ASP A 127 14.84 13.03 -14.52
N GLU A 128 13.63 13.06 -13.96
CA GLU A 128 12.87 14.28 -13.62
C GLU A 128 12.30 14.15 -12.20
N PRO A 129 12.20 15.27 -11.47
CA PRO A 129 11.66 15.29 -10.09
C PRO A 129 10.16 14.94 -10.00
#